data_fee35abb48d4476d024409e8fe3d68bb
#
_entry.id   fee35abb48d4476d024409e8fe3d68bb
#
_cell.length_a   1.000
_cell.length_b   1.000
_cell.length_c   1.000
_cell.angle_alpha   90.00
_cell.angle_beta   90.00
_cell.angle_gamma   90.00
#
_symmetry.space_group_name_H-M   'P 1'
#
loop_
_entity.id
_entity.type
_entity.pdbx_description
1 polymer ?
#
loop_
_entity_poly.entity_id
_entity_poly.type
_entity_poly.pdbx_seq_one_letter_code
_entity_poly.pdbx_strand_id
1 'polypeptide(L)'
;MFLSLDFLYVPSRPPGPVVAYYTDVLGGTLMFRIKEMGTEVAAVKLSDVGPLVLLAEHLEGSLPILIYRVENLQRAMGEMERRKWKRGEVFEIPQGPCCTFRAEGGQRLAIYELTRAGVIEHFMGRFAP
;
A
#
# COMPACT_ATOMS: atom_id res chain seq x y z
N MET A 1 6.37 -9.07 -15.44
CA MET A 1 6.96 -9.10 -14.10
C MET A 1 6.04 -8.48 -13.06
N PHE A 2 5.59 -7.24 -13.23
CA PHE A 2 4.58 -6.65 -12.35
C PHE A 2 3.19 -7.10 -12.82
N LEU A 3 2.37 -7.58 -11.87
CA LEU A 3 1.05 -8.10 -12.20
C LEU A 3 -0.03 -7.04 -12.12
N SER A 4 -0.01 -6.23 -11.08
CA SER A 4 -1.05 -5.22 -10.86
C SER A 4 -0.58 -4.17 -9.88
N LEU A 5 -1.10 -2.96 -10.01
CA LEU A 5 -0.96 -1.91 -8.99
C LEU A 5 -2.11 -2.12 -8.00
N ASP A 6 -1.79 -2.62 -6.82
CA ASP A 6 -2.82 -3.02 -5.86
C ASP A 6 -3.12 -1.94 -4.83
N PHE A 7 -2.12 -1.16 -4.42
CA PHE A 7 -2.31 -0.16 -3.36
C PHE A 7 -1.53 1.11 -3.66
N LEU A 8 -2.14 2.23 -3.27
CA LEU A 8 -1.45 3.51 -3.12
C LEU A 8 -1.38 3.78 -1.62
N TYR A 9 -0.20 3.71 -1.06
CA TYR A 9 0.01 4.02 0.35
C TYR A 9 0.30 5.51 0.48
N VAL A 10 -0.58 6.22 1.18
CA VAL A 10 -0.51 7.68 1.26
C VAL A 10 -0.28 8.11 2.71
N PRO A 11 0.82 8.84 2.99
CA PRO A 11 1.03 9.39 4.34
C PRO A 11 -0.10 10.32 4.73
N SER A 12 -0.68 10.12 5.91
CA SER A 12 -1.90 10.81 6.33
C SER A 12 -1.83 11.15 7.82
N ARG A 13 -1.63 12.44 8.12
CA ARG A 13 -1.56 12.94 9.50
C ARG A 13 -2.26 14.29 9.60
N PRO A 14 -3.29 14.39 10.44
CA PRO A 14 -3.97 13.30 11.15
C PRO A 14 -4.87 12.51 10.20
N PRO A 15 -5.10 11.22 10.47
CA PRO A 15 -5.87 10.37 9.53
C PRO A 15 -7.34 10.74 9.43
N GLY A 16 -7.98 11.15 10.51
CA GLY A 16 -9.41 11.46 10.51
C GLY A 16 -9.84 12.48 9.46
N PRO A 17 -9.27 13.71 9.46
CA PRO A 17 -9.61 14.71 8.44
C PRO A 17 -9.27 14.28 7.02
N VAL A 18 -8.19 13.51 6.84
CA VAL A 18 -7.82 13.00 5.52
C VAL A 18 -8.85 11.99 5.03
N VAL A 19 -9.29 11.06 5.89
CA VAL A 19 -10.33 10.11 5.55
C VAL A 19 -11.61 10.86 5.14
N ALA A 20 -12.01 11.85 5.92
CA ALA A 20 -13.21 12.64 5.63
C ALA A 20 -13.10 13.32 4.26
N TYR A 21 -11.95 13.86 3.93
CA TYR A 21 -11.75 14.47 2.62
C TYR A 21 -11.94 13.45 1.48
N TYR A 22 -11.33 12.27 1.61
CA TYR A 22 -11.42 11.25 0.58
C TYR A 22 -12.85 10.72 0.40
N THR A 23 -13.61 10.63 1.49
CA THR A 23 -14.99 10.13 1.41
C THR A 23 -15.99 11.23 1.08
N ASP A 24 -15.94 12.36 1.79
CA ASP A 24 -16.98 13.39 1.69
C ASP A 24 -16.76 14.32 0.48
N VAL A 25 -15.51 14.62 0.15
CA VAL A 25 -15.19 15.53 -0.95
C VAL A 25 -14.96 14.75 -2.25
N LEU A 26 -14.15 13.70 -2.20
CA LEU A 26 -13.80 12.93 -3.40
C LEU A 26 -14.78 11.83 -3.74
N GLY A 27 -15.75 11.55 -2.86
CA GLY A 27 -16.77 10.55 -3.13
C GLY A 27 -16.31 9.10 -2.95
N GLY A 28 -15.20 8.88 -2.27
CA GLY A 28 -14.69 7.54 -2.02
C GLY A 28 -15.52 6.77 -1.01
N THR A 29 -15.35 5.46 -1.00
CA THR A 29 -16.00 4.57 -0.05
C THR A 29 -14.98 4.05 0.95
N LEU A 30 -15.23 4.28 2.24
CA LEU A 30 -14.37 3.73 3.29
C LEU A 30 -14.61 2.22 3.39
N MET A 31 -13.58 1.45 3.12
CA MET A 31 -13.65 -0.01 3.12
C MET A 31 -13.32 -0.58 4.50
N PHE A 32 -12.32 -0.02 5.17
CA PHE A 32 -12.01 -0.34 6.55
C PHE A 32 -11.14 0.76 7.17
N ARG A 33 -11.13 0.79 8.49
CA ARG A 33 -10.27 1.67 9.27
C ARG A 33 -9.85 0.91 10.52
N ILE A 34 -8.58 0.64 10.65
CA ILE A 34 -8.05 -0.19 11.72
C ILE A 34 -6.95 0.53 12.49
N LYS A 35 -6.85 0.21 13.77
CA LYS A 35 -5.76 0.66 14.64
C LYS A 35 -5.07 -0.58 15.17
N GLU A 36 -3.85 -0.80 14.73
CA GLU A 36 -3.06 -1.93 15.19
C GLU A 36 -1.61 -1.49 15.38
N MET A 37 -0.96 -2.05 16.41
CA MET A 37 0.43 -1.77 16.73
C MET A 37 0.71 -0.26 16.89
N GLY A 38 -0.27 0.47 17.45
CA GLY A 38 -0.12 1.89 17.72
C GLY A 38 -0.24 2.79 16.50
N THR A 39 -0.66 2.27 15.36
CA THR A 39 -0.84 3.05 14.14
C THR A 39 -2.23 2.85 13.54
N GLU A 40 -2.67 3.81 12.75
CA GLU A 40 -3.96 3.76 12.11
C GLU A 40 -3.81 3.69 10.60
N VAL A 41 -4.57 2.80 9.95
CA VAL A 41 -4.63 2.68 8.49
C VAL A 41 -6.10 2.63 8.08
N ALA A 42 -6.44 3.44 7.07
CA ALA A 42 -7.77 3.44 6.49
C ALA A 42 -7.67 3.12 5.01
N ALA A 43 -8.54 2.25 4.52
CA ALA A 43 -8.60 1.93 3.09
C ALA A 43 -9.81 2.57 2.47
N VAL A 44 -9.59 3.34 1.40
CA VAL A 44 -10.64 4.02 0.67
C VAL A 44 -10.63 3.56 -0.78
N LYS A 45 -11.81 3.24 -1.29
CA LYS A 45 -12.00 2.89 -2.70
C LYS A 45 -12.52 4.11 -3.43
N LEU A 46 -11.74 4.65 -4.35
CA LEU A 46 -12.14 5.82 -5.14
C LEU A 46 -12.84 5.42 -6.44
N SER A 47 -12.56 4.25 -6.96
CA SER A 47 -13.19 3.75 -8.18
C SER A 47 -13.41 2.26 -8.11
N ASP A 48 -14.28 1.74 -8.95
CA ASP A 48 -14.58 0.31 -8.96
C ASP A 48 -13.41 -0.54 -9.46
N VAL A 49 -12.54 0.05 -10.24
CA VAL A 49 -11.36 -0.60 -10.82
C VAL A 49 -10.13 0.17 -10.37
N GLY A 50 -9.07 -0.54 -10.06
CA GLY A 50 -7.80 0.07 -9.70
C GLY A 50 -7.41 -0.16 -8.24
N PRO A 51 -6.36 0.51 -7.77
CA PRO A 51 -5.83 0.25 -6.44
C PRO A 51 -6.72 0.79 -5.34
N LEU A 52 -6.62 0.18 -4.15
CA LEU A 52 -7.12 0.79 -2.94
C LEU A 52 -6.15 1.87 -2.48
N VAL A 53 -6.70 2.98 -1.99
CA VAL A 53 -5.90 4.03 -1.35
C VAL A 53 -5.82 3.71 0.13
N LEU A 54 -4.60 3.50 0.63
CA LEU A 54 -4.36 3.21 2.04
C LEU A 54 -3.80 4.46 2.70
N LEU A 55 -4.61 5.07 3.56
CA LEU A 55 -4.24 6.28 4.29
C LEU A 55 -3.57 5.84 5.59
N ALA A 56 -2.27 6.02 5.68
CA ALA A 56 -1.46 5.46 6.76
C ALA A 56 -0.80 6.55 7.59
N GLU A 57 -1.05 6.52 8.89
CA GLU A 57 -0.53 7.49 9.83
C GLU A 57 0.99 7.38 10.02
N HIS A 58 1.52 6.17 9.96
CA HIS A 58 2.91 5.89 10.29
C HIS A 58 3.92 6.20 9.18
N LEU A 59 3.44 6.47 7.96
CA LEU A 59 4.35 6.75 6.85
C LEU A 59 4.95 8.14 6.97
N GLU A 60 6.25 8.22 6.77
CA GLU A 60 6.97 9.49 6.78
C GLU A 60 6.89 10.20 5.43
N GLY A 61 7.02 11.52 5.49
CA GLY A 61 7.03 12.34 4.29
C GLY A 61 5.65 12.60 3.73
N SER A 62 5.59 13.08 2.49
CA SER A 62 4.36 13.44 1.80
C SER A 62 4.15 12.65 0.50
N LEU A 63 5.14 11.86 0.08
CA LEU A 63 5.06 11.13 -1.18
C LEU A 63 4.39 9.77 -0.99
N PRO A 64 3.46 9.42 -1.86
CA PRO A 64 2.85 8.09 -1.80
C PRO A 64 3.82 6.99 -2.21
N ILE A 65 3.51 5.77 -1.84
CA ILE A 65 4.21 4.58 -2.30
C ILE A 65 3.25 3.82 -3.22
N LEU A 66 3.69 3.53 -4.44
CA LEU A 66 2.93 2.71 -5.37
C LEU A 66 3.31 1.25 -5.14
N ILE A 67 2.34 0.43 -4.77
CA ILE A 67 2.62 -0.96 -4.39
C ILE A 67 2.08 -1.90 -5.46
N TYR A 68 3.02 -2.55 -6.15
CA TYR A 68 2.73 -3.49 -7.22
C TYR A 68 2.89 -4.93 -6.74
N ARG A 69 1.97 -5.79 -7.18
CA ARG A 69 2.08 -7.21 -6.91
C ARG A 69 2.97 -7.89 -7.95
N VAL A 70 3.78 -8.83 -7.49
CA VAL A 70 4.56 -9.74 -8.34
C VAL A 70 4.21 -11.18 -7.95
N GLU A 71 4.45 -12.11 -8.86
CA GLU A 71 4.14 -13.50 -8.61
C GLU A 71 5.05 -14.11 -7.55
N ASN A 72 6.34 -13.77 -7.59
CA ASN A 72 7.35 -14.28 -6.66
C ASN A 72 8.37 -13.20 -6.41
N LEU A 73 8.50 -12.79 -5.15
CA LEU A 73 9.34 -11.63 -4.81
C LEU A 73 10.82 -11.89 -5.09
N GLN A 74 11.34 -13.06 -4.70
CA GLN A 74 12.75 -13.39 -4.91
C GLN A 74 13.10 -13.40 -6.41
N ARG A 75 12.22 -13.98 -7.21
CA ARG A 75 12.43 -14.05 -8.66
C ARG A 75 12.37 -12.65 -9.27
N ALA A 76 11.41 -11.84 -8.88
CA ALA A 76 11.29 -10.46 -9.38
C ALA A 76 12.52 -9.64 -9.02
N MET A 77 13.00 -9.74 -7.77
CA MET A 77 14.19 -9.02 -7.33
C MET A 77 15.44 -9.45 -8.11
N GLY A 78 15.58 -10.77 -8.34
CA GLY A 78 16.71 -11.29 -9.14
C GLY A 78 16.68 -10.78 -10.57
N GLU A 79 15.51 -10.74 -11.19
CA GLU A 79 15.34 -10.19 -12.53
C GLU A 79 15.69 -8.71 -12.60
N MET A 80 15.25 -7.94 -11.62
CA MET A 80 15.51 -6.50 -11.58
C MET A 80 16.99 -6.21 -11.28
N GLU A 81 17.63 -7.01 -10.45
CA GLU A 81 19.06 -6.88 -10.17
C GLU A 81 19.90 -7.09 -11.44
N ARG A 82 19.51 -8.00 -12.30
CA ARG A 82 20.16 -8.18 -13.61
C ARG A 82 20.02 -6.95 -14.50
N ARG A 83 19.01 -6.11 -14.23
CA ARG A 83 18.79 -4.86 -14.95
C ARG A 83 19.33 -3.64 -14.21
N LYS A 84 20.25 -3.88 -13.27
CA LYS A 84 20.94 -2.82 -12.49
C LYS A 84 20.02 -2.04 -11.56
N TRP A 85 18.95 -2.68 -11.10
CA TRP A 85 18.06 -2.12 -10.10
C TRP A 85 18.76 -2.01 -8.75
N LYS A 86 18.57 -0.89 -8.05
CA LYS A 86 19.07 -0.71 -6.70
C LYS A 86 18.05 -1.22 -5.71
N ARG A 87 18.40 -2.29 -5.02
CA ARG A 87 17.57 -2.94 -4.04
C ARG A 87 17.33 -2.02 -2.84
N GLY A 88 16.07 -1.95 -2.39
CA GLY A 88 15.70 -1.31 -1.14
C GLY A 88 15.55 -2.33 -0.02
N GLU A 89 14.78 -1.96 1.00
CA GLU A 89 14.57 -2.82 2.17
C GLU A 89 13.49 -3.87 1.91
N VAL A 90 13.72 -5.07 2.44
CA VAL A 90 12.74 -6.16 2.41
C VAL A 90 12.15 -6.32 3.81
N PHE A 91 10.83 -6.40 3.89
CA PHE A 91 10.12 -6.57 5.15
C PHE A 91 8.78 -7.24 4.90
N GLU A 92 8.09 -7.62 5.98
CA GLU A 92 6.78 -8.23 5.88
C GLU A 92 5.70 -7.18 6.01
N ILE A 93 4.71 -7.25 5.12
CA ILE A 93 3.44 -6.57 5.28
C ILE A 93 2.36 -7.62 5.52
N PRO A 94 1.13 -7.24 5.94
CA PRO A 94 0.10 -8.26 6.21
C PRO A 94 -0.15 -9.21 5.04
N GLN A 95 -0.01 -8.74 3.80
CA GLN A 95 -0.26 -9.53 2.60
C GLN A 95 0.87 -10.50 2.25
N GLY A 96 2.10 -10.21 2.67
CA GLY A 96 3.27 -11.05 2.35
C GLY A 96 4.58 -10.27 2.39
N PRO A 97 5.65 -10.86 1.86
CA PRO A 97 6.94 -10.16 1.81
C PRO A 97 6.91 -9.03 0.78
N CYS A 98 7.59 -7.93 1.12
CA CYS A 98 7.55 -6.69 0.37
C CYS A 98 8.94 -6.07 0.30
N CYS A 99 9.25 -5.42 -0.82
CA CYS A 99 10.50 -4.67 -0.98
C CYS A 99 10.17 -3.27 -1.46
N THR A 100 10.62 -2.25 -0.72
CA THR A 100 10.48 -0.84 -1.14
C THR A 100 11.76 -0.37 -1.80
N PHE A 101 11.61 0.57 -2.72
CA PHE A 101 12.76 1.15 -3.41
C PHE A 101 12.36 2.49 -4.02
N ARG A 102 13.36 3.24 -4.48
CA ARG A 102 13.14 4.49 -5.22
C ARG A 102 13.43 4.27 -6.68
N ALA A 103 12.47 4.66 -7.52
CA ALA A 103 12.65 4.66 -8.96
C ALA A 103 13.47 5.86 -9.40
N GLU A 104 13.94 5.83 -10.64
CA GLU A 104 14.54 6.99 -11.26
C GLU A 104 13.57 8.16 -11.21
N GLY A 105 14.04 9.32 -10.77
CA GLY A 105 13.17 10.47 -10.53
C GLY A 105 12.66 10.59 -9.10
N GLY A 106 12.93 9.59 -8.23
CA GLY A 106 12.65 9.68 -6.80
C GLY A 106 11.32 9.14 -6.33
N GLN A 107 10.46 8.65 -7.23
CA GLN A 107 9.18 8.08 -6.84
C GLN A 107 9.39 6.81 -6.02
N ARG A 108 8.69 6.71 -4.89
CA ARG A 108 8.74 5.51 -4.04
C ARG A 108 7.82 4.44 -4.61
N LEU A 109 8.36 3.25 -4.77
CA LEU A 109 7.63 2.07 -5.21
C LEU A 109 7.82 0.94 -4.22
N ALA A 110 6.96 -0.05 -4.31
CA ALA A 110 7.14 -1.31 -3.60
C ALA A 110 6.66 -2.44 -4.49
N ILE A 111 7.27 -3.60 -4.33
CA ILE A 111 6.78 -4.84 -4.92
C ILE A 111 6.54 -5.82 -3.79
N TYR A 112 5.50 -6.63 -3.91
CA TYR A 112 5.17 -7.62 -2.89
C TYR A 112 4.62 -8.89 -3.51
N GLU A 113 4.77 -9.98 -2.77
CA GLU A 113 4.19 -11.27 -3.15
C GLU A 113 3.00 -11.54 -2.24
N LEU A 114 1.87 -11.89 -2.82
CA LEU A 114 0.65 -12.19 -2.06
C LEU A 114 0.73 -13.62 -1.55
N THR A 115 1.19 -13.80 -0.31
CA THR A 115 1.30 -15.12 0.31
C THR A 115 0.21 -15.37 1.33
N ARG A 116 -0.48 -14.32 1.77
CA ARG A 116 -1.57 -14.41 2.74
C ARG A 116 -2.84 -13.83 2.13
N ALA A 117 -3.41 -14.58 1.21
CA ALA A 117 -4.68 -14.21 0.58
C ALA A 117 -5.77 -14.14 1.66
N GLY A 118 -6.72 -13.22 1.51
CA GLY A 118 -7.80 -13.05 2.46
C GLY A 118 -7.54 -12.07 3.59
N VAL A 119 -6.31 -11.53 3.70
CA VAL A 119 -6.00 -10.54 4.74
C VAL A 119 -6.85 -9.28 4.57
N ILE A 120 -7.00 -8.79 3.35
CA ILE A 120 -7.81 -7.59 3.08
C ILE A 120 -9.28 -7.88 3.44
N GLU A 121 -9.79 -9.05 3.07
CA GLU A 121 -11.16 -9.45 3.42
C GLU A 121 -11.36 -9.52 4.94
N HIS A 122 -10.33 -9.91 5.67
CA HIS A 122 -10.38 -9.92 7.14
C HIS A 122 -10.58 -8.52 7.71
N PHE A 123 -10.03 -7.49 7.07
CA PHE A 123 -10.18 -6.11 7.53
C PHE A 123 -11.46 -5.44 7.01
N MET A 124 -12.03 -5.93 5.91
CA MET A 124 -13.22 -5.33 5.31
C MET A 124 -14.35 -5.19 6.32
N GLY A 125 -14.96 -4.00 6.37
CA GLY A 125 -16.05 -3.72 7.28
C GLY A 125 -15.64 -3.42 8.72
N ARG A 126 -14.35 -3.43 9.04
CA ARG A 126 -13.86 -3.06 10.37
C ARG A 126 -13.61 -1.56 10.41
N PHE A 127 -14.27 -0.88 11.31
CA PHE A 127 -14.19 0.58 11.43
C PHE A 127 -13.84 0.95 12.87
N ALA A 128 -12.55 1.16 13.13
CA ALA A 128 -12.10 1.60 14.45
C ALA A 128 -12.61 3.02 14.72
N PRO A 129 -12.99 3.33 15.97
CA PRO A 129 -13.47 4.66 16.34
C PRO A 129 -12.35 5.70 16.30
#